data_69fba2ec29ab46bf8e1f7b8c50100a40
#
_entry.id   69fba2ec29ab46bf8e1f7b8c50100a40
#
_cell.length_a   1.000
_cell.length_b   1.000
_cell.length_c   1.000
_cell.angle_alpha   90.00
_cell.angle_beta   90.00
_cell.angle_gamma   90.00
#
_symmetry.space_group_name_H-M   'P 1'
#
loop_
_entity.id
_entity.type
_entity.pdbx_description
1 polymer ?
#
loop_
_entity_poly.entity_id
_entity_poly.type
_entity_poly.pdbx_seq_one_letter_code
_entity_poly.pdbx_strand_id
1 'polypeptide(L)'
;EKGEPVSTKSIEVPVIAEVVGGHKGRLDDFKGGVESIIRLRPEYPEETLQGIEEFSHLQVTWFFNFGSPEDVALHARSPRDNPDWPATGTFVHHNHRRPARLATSFPRLLRVDGRDLHVTDLDADDGTLVVDLVAVFKEFLPRGPVTQPAWPGEMLKDYWRHAAER
;
A
#
# COMPACT_ATOMS: atom_id res chain seq x y z
N GLU A 1 -30.47 -0.19 -6.52
CA GLU A 1 -30.66 -1.65 -6.30
C GLU A 1 -29.41 -2.17 -5.61
N LYS A 2 -29.56 -2.68 -4.39
CA LYS A 2 -28.50 -3.44 -3.73
C LYS A 2 -28.49 -4.78 -4.42
N GLY A 3 -27.47 -5.03 -5.26
CA GLY A 3 -27.25 -6.33 -5.85
C GLY A 3 -27.09 -7.41 -4.75
N GLU A 4 -27.45 -8.63 -5.07
CA GLU A 4 -27.23 -9.75 -4.16
C GLU A 4 -25.75 -9.82 -3.77
N PRO A 5 -25.42 -10.12 -2.50
CA PRO A 5 -24.04 -10.29 -2.10
C PRO A 5 -23.39 -11.39 -2.92
N VAL A 6 -22.28 -11.07 -3.57
CA VAL A 6 -21.46 -12.05 -4.29
C VAL A 6 -21.01 -13.09 -3.26
N SER A 7 -21.39 -14.36 -3.48
CA SER A 7 -20.87 -15.46 -2.67
C SER A 7 -19.37 -15.54 -2.90
N THR A 8 -18.57 -15.09 -1.92
CA THR A 8 -17.13 -14.94 -2.07
C THR A 8 -16.41 -16.07 -1.36
N LYS A 9 -15.60 -16.81 -2.10
CA LYS A 9 -14.61 -17.71 -1.49
C LYS A 9 -13.59 -16.82 -0.76
N SER A 10 -13.32 -17.13 0.51
CA SER A 10 -12.45 -16.34 1.36
C SER A 10 -11.28 -17.18 1.87
N ILE A 11 -10.19 -16.50 2.16
CA ILE A 11 -9.05 -17.06 2.88
C ILE A 11 -8.70 -16.14 4.05
N GLU A 12 -8.10 -16.68 5.09
CA GLU A 12 -7.54 -15.89 6.17
C GLU A 12 -6.03 -15.68 5.94
N VAL A 13 -5.54 -14.51 6.28
CA VAL A 13 -4.10 -14.20 6.24
C VAL A 13 -3.67 -13.64 7.60
N PRO A 14 -2.46 -13.94 8.08
CA PRO A 14 -1.98 -13.41 9.34
C PRO A 14 -1.64 -11.92 9.22
N VAL A 15 -1.75 -11.19 10.33
CA VAL A 15 -1.12 -9.88 10.49
C VAL A 15 0.28 -10.11 11.02
N ILE A 16 1.30 -9.75 10.25
CA ILE A 16 2.70 -10.04 10.61
C ILE A 16 3.42 -8.85 11.22
N ALA A 17 2.95 -7.63 10.95
CA ALA A 17 3.58 -6.41 11.40
C ALA A 17 2.57 -5.26 11.46
N GLU A 18 3.00 -4.15 12.05
CA GLU A 18 2.24 -2.91 12.08
C GLU A 18 3.12 -1.73 11.67
N VAL A 19 2.52 -0.76 11.01
CA VAL A 19 3.19 0.50 10.70
C VAL A 19 3.16 1.41 11.94
N VAL A 20 4.32 1.92 12.32
CA VAL A 20 4.48 2.84 13.46
C VAL A 20 5.07 4.15 12.97
N GLY A 21 4.42 5.25 13.27
CA GLY A 21 4.81 6.57 12.81
C GLY A 21 4.46 6.83 11.36
N GLY A 22 5.04 7.86 10.78
CA GLY A 22 4.80 8.24 9.40
C GLY A 22 3.53 9.08 9.22
N HIS A 23 2.75 8.74 8.21
CA HIS A 23 1.54 9.49 7.88
C HIS A 23 0.43 9.33 8.92
N LYS A 24 -0.26 10.43 9.20
CA LYS A 24 -1.45 10.45 10.05
C LYS A 24 -2.55 11.22 9.32
N GLY A 25 -3.73 10.63 9.25
CA GLY A 25 -4.87 11.22 8.59
C GLY A 25 -4.87 11.02 7.08
N ARG A 26 -5.97 11.43 6.45
CA ARG A 26 -6.23 11.18 5.03
C ARG A 26 -5.62 12.28 4.17
N LEU A 27 -4.45 12.02 3.62
CA LEU A 27 -3.81 12.85 2.62
C LEU A 27 -3.72 12.05 1.32
N ASP A 28 -4.14 12.66 0.21
CA ASP A 28 -4.09 12.01 -1.10
C ASP A 28 -2.73 12.16 -1.77
N ASP A 29 -1.97 13.19 -1.44
CA ASP A 29 -0.69 13.54 -2.06
C ASP A 29 0.40 13.83 -1.01
N PHE A 30 1.61 14.17 -1.45
CA PHE A 30 2.76 14.53 -0.61
C PHE A 30 3.20 13.39 0.33
N LYS A 31 3.26 12.19 -0.23
CA LYS A 31 3.66 10.98 0.51
C LYS A 31 5.17 10.76 0.58
N GLY A 32 5.96 11.48 -0.20
CA GLY A 32 7.39 11.26 -0.32
C GLY A 32 8.20 11.77 0.87
N GLY A 33 9.31 11.11 1.15
CA GLY A 33 10.31 11.52 2.14
C GLY A 33 9.89 11.34 3.60
N VAL A 34 8.76 10.72 3.87
CA VAL A 34 8.30 10.47 5.24
C VAL A 34 8.85 9.13 5.71
N GLU A 35 9.52 9.14 6.87
CA GLU A 35 10.02 7.93 7.50
C GLU A 35 8.96 7.31 8.40
N SER A 36 8.92 5.98 8.42
CA SER A 36 8.10 5.18 9.32
C SER A 36 8.79 3.88 9.68
N ILE A 37 8.19 3.12 10.56
CA ILE A 37 8.70 1.83 11.01
C ILE A 37 7.68 0.77 10.66
N ILE A 38 8.15 -0.34 10.10
CA ILE A 38 7.37 -1.57 10.02
C ILE A 38 7.86 -2.45 11.17
N ARG A 39 7.01 -2.62 12.17
CA ARG A 39 7.35 -3.39 13.38
C ARG A 39 6.82 -4.79 13.29
N LEU A 40 7.74 -5.77 13.23
CA LEU A 40 7.41 -7.19 13.24
C LEU A 40 6.73 -7.57 14.55
N ARG A 41 5.62 -8.32 14.47
CA ARG A 41 4.91 -8.78 15.65
C ARG A 41 5.75 -9.77 16.46
N PRO A 42 5.59 -9.79 17.79
CA PRO A 42 6.46 -10.60 18.66
C PRO A 42 6.32 -12.12 18.47
N GLU A 43 5.22 -12.60 17.84
CA GLU A 43 5.04 -14.02 17.53
C GLU A 43 6.03 -14.54 16.48
N TYR A 44 6.62 -13.65 15.68
CA TYR A 44 7.56 -14.01 14.62
C TYR A 44 9.00 -13.81 15.13
N PRO A 45 9.89 -14.82 14.99
CA PRO A 45 11.27 -14.63 15.41
C PRO A 45 12.01 -13.63 14.52
N GLU A 46 12.95 -12.90 15.10
CA GLU A 46 13.78 -11.92 14.37
C GLU A 46 14.53 -12.57 13.19
N GLU A 47 14.80 -13.87 13.28
CA GLU A 47 15.42 -14.65 12.20
C GLU A 47 14.63 -14.55 10.88
N THR A 48 13.34 -14.26 10.91
CA THR A 48 12.52 -14.03 9.70
C THR A 48 13.00 -12.84 8.88
N LEU A 49 13.74 -11.92 9.48
CA LEU A 49 14.30 -10.74 8.85
C LEU A 49 15.79 -10.89 8.48
N GLN A 50 16.40 -12.04 8.76
CA GLN A 50 17.82 -12.24 8.52
C GLN A 50 18.18 -12.04 7.05
N GLY A 51 19.15 -11.17 6.78
CA GLY A 51 19.61 -10.88 5.42
C GLY A 51 18.81 -9.80 4.68
N ILE A 52 17.69 -9.32 5.24
CA ILE A 52 16.83 -8.35 4.57
C ILE A 52 17.54 -7.00 4.37
N GLU A 53 18.49 -6.66 5.22
CA GLU A 53 19.26 -5.42 5.16
C GLU A 53 20.15 -5.30 3.91
N GLU A 54 20.37 -6.38 3.20
CA GLU A 54 21.13 -6.37 1.94
C GLU A 54 20.31 -5.86 0.75
N PHE A 55 18.99 -5.64 0.95
CA PHE A 55 18.08 -5.20 -0.10
C PHE A 55 17.68 -3.73 0.10
N SER A 56 17.63 -2.98 -0.98
CA SER A 56 17.30 -1.56 -0.93
C SER A 56 15.81 -1.28 -0.70
N HIS A 57 14.95 -2.18 -1.16
CA HIS A 57 13.50 -1.97 -1.15
C HIS A 57 12.78 -3.23 -0.67
N LEU A 58 11.62 -2.99 -0.08
CA LEU A 58 10.69 -4.03 0.36
C LEU A 58 9.41 -3.94 -0.46
N GLN A 59 8.79 -5.08 -0.70
CA GLN A 59 7.41 -5.16 -1.15
C GLN A 59 6.54 -5.42 0.06
N VAL A 60 5.67 -4.48 0.39
CA VAL A 60 4.83 -4.51 1.59
C VAL A 60 3.38 -4.61 1.16
N THR A 61 2.70 -5.67 1.59
CA THR A 61 1.27 -5.82 1.41
C THR A 61 0.58 -5.49 2.73
N TRP A 62 -0.31 -4.52 2.69
CA TRP A 62 -0.98 -4.01 3.88
C TRP A 62 -2.48 -3.87 3.67
N PHE A 63 -3.21 -3.80 4.77
CA PHE A 63 -4.66 -3.78 4.79
C PHE A 63 -5.18 -2.38 5.14
N PHE A 64 -6.21 -1.95 4.42
CA PHE A 64 -6.89 -0.68 4.71
C PHE A 64 -7.78 -0.82 5.95
N ASN A 65 -7.17 -0.95 7.13
CA ASN A 65 -7.90 -1.21 8.37
C ASN A 65 -8.66 0.01 8.91
N PHE A 66 -8.40 1.20 8.38
CA PHE A 66 -9.15 2.40 8.72
C PHE A 66 -10.38 2.64 7.83
N GLY A 67 -10.55 1.83 6.79
CA GLY A 67 -11.76 1.81 5.97
C GLY A 67 -12.79 0.82 6.50
N SER A 68 -13.90 0.68 5.78
CA SER A 68 -15.00 -0.22 6.11
C SER A 68 -15.28 -1.19 4.96
N PRO A 69 -15.75 -2.43 5.25
CA PRO A 69 -16.20 -3.34 4.20
C PRO A 69 -17.30 -2.75 3.31
N GLU A 70 -18.11 -1.85 3.83
CA GLU A 70 -19.17 -1.16 3.09
C GLU A 70 -18.64 -0.18 2.05
N ASP A 71 -17.36 0.21 2.14
CA ASP A 71 -16.70 1.08 1.15
C ASP A 71 -16.42 0.35 -0.16
N VAL A 72 -16.42 -0.99 -0.17
CA VAL A 72 -16.16 -1.78 -1.37
C VAL A 72 -17.18 -1.44 -2.45
N ALA A 73 -16.68 -1.10 -3.64
CA ALA A 73 -17.49 -0.70 -4.76
C ALA A 73 -17.15 -1.51 -6.00
N LEU A 74 -18.17 -2.12 -6.61
CA LEU A 74 -17.99 -2.98 -7.79
C LEU A 74 -18.40 -2.29 -9.10
N HIS A 75 -19.03 -1.11 -9.01
CA HIS A 75 -19.41 -0.33 -10.20
C HIS A 75 -18.20 0.46 -10.73
N ALA A 76 -18.26 0.80 -12.01
CA ALA A 76 -17.28 1.71 -12.61
C ALA A 76 -17.42 3.12 -12.00
N ARG A 77 -16.29 3.77 -11.77
CA ARG A 77 -16.24 5.11 -11.17
C ARG A 77 -15.03 5.89 -11.65
N SER A 78 -15.14 7.20 -11.62
CA SER A 78 -14.02 8.10 -11.92
C SER A 78 -13.07 8.20 -10.75
N PRO A 79 -11.73 8.21 -10.98
CA PRO A 79 -10.74 8.37 -9.93
C PRO A 79 -10.95 9.67 -9.16
N ARG A 80 -10.86 9.62 -7.83
CA ARG A 80 -11.06 10.78 -6.92
C ARG A 80 -12.37 11.51 -7.17
N ASP A 81 -13.38 10.81 -7.68
CA ASP A 81 -14.68 11.37 -8.07
C ASP A 81 -14.58 12.56 -9.06
N ASN A 82 -13.49 12.63 -9.81
CA ASN A 82 -13.26 13.68 -10.79
C ASN A 82 -13.79 13.26 -12.17
N PRO A 83 -14.85 13.91 -12.67
CA PRO A 83 -15.48 13.55 -13.96
C PRO A 83 -14.58 13.81 -15.17
N ASP A 84 -13.50 14.56 -15.04
CA ASP A 84 -12.53 14.79 -16.11
C ASP A 84 -11.71 13.54 -16.45
N TRP A 85 -11.69 12.56 -15.55
CA TRP A 85 -11.06 11.27 -15.78
C TRP A 85 -12.10 10.18 -16.01
N PRO A 86 -11.80 9.17 -16.86
CA PRO A 86 -12.79 8.20 -17.25
C PRO A 86 -13.24 7.31 -16.09
N ALA A 87 -14.49 6.90 -16.12
CA ALA A 87 -14.99 5.87 -15.21
C ALA A 87 -14.33 4.54 -15.55
N THR A 88 -13.71 3.91 -14.56
CA THR A 88 -13.00 2.63 -14.68
C THR A 88 -13.42 1.67 -13.59
N GLY A 89 -13.19 0.38 -13.81
CA GLY A 89 -13.56 -0.68 -12.88
C GLY A 89 -12.72 -0.67 -11.60
N THR A 90 -13.23 -1.34 -10.56
CA THR A 90 -12.60 -1.33 -9.24
C THR A 90 -11.15 -1.82 -9.24
N PHE A 91 -10.79 -2.76 -10.13
CA PHE A 91 -9.43 -3.30 -10.19
C PHE A 91 -8.42 -2.41 -10.93
N VAL A 92 -8.85 -1.27 -11.43
CA VAL A 92 -7.96 -0.22 -11.96
C VAL A 92 -7.53 0.76 -10.86
N HIS A 93 -8.29 0.86 -9.78
CA HIS A 93 -8.04 1.81 -8.70
C HIS A 93 -7.15 1.23 -7.60
N HIS A 94 -6.15 2.01 -7.15
CA HIS A 94 -5.27 1.67 -6.03
C HIS A 94 -5.82 2.27 -4.73
N ASN A 95 -6.99 1.83 -4.29
CA ASN A 95 -7.64 2.38 -3.11
C ASN A 95 -8.32 1.30 -2.26
N HIS A 96 -8.89 1.73 -1.13
CA HIS A 96 -9.55 0.88 -0.14
C HIS A 96 -10.87 0.26 -0.60
N ARG A 97 -11.37 0.65 -1.79
CA ARG A 97 -12.70 0.22 -2.29
C ARG A 97 -12.65 -1.08 -3.08
N ARG A 98 -11.48 -1.69 -3.22
CA ARG A 98 -11.32 -3.00 -3.85
C ARG A 98 -11.76 -4.11 -2.89
N PRO A 99 -12.24 -5.26 -3.40
CA PRO A 99 -12.82 -6.33 -2.56
C PRO A 99 -11.93 -6.84 -1.44
N ALA A 100 -10.63 -7.05 -1.68
CA ALA A 100 -9.72 -7.55 -0.66
C ALA A 100 -9.23 -6.46 0.31
N ARG A 101 -9.42 -5.18 -0.03
CA ARG A 101 -8.98 -4.03 0.77
C ARG A 101 -7.48 -4.09 1.10
N LEU A 102 -6.69 -4.57 0.15
CA LEU A 102 -5.23 -4.67 0.26
C LEU A 102 -4.55 -3.63 -0.62
N ALA A 103 -3.40 -3.17 -0.17
CA ALA A 103 -2.51 -2.34 -0.96
C ALA A 103 -1.11 -2.95 -0.97
N THR A 104 -0.33 -2.61 -2.00
CA THR A 104 1.07 -3.00 -2.11
C THR A 104 1.90 -1.75 -2.31
N SER A 105 2.92 -1.58 -1.48
CA SER A 105 3.86 -0.47 -1.56
C SER A 105 5.29 -1.00 -1.66
N PHE A 106 6.18 -0.16 -2.19
CA PHE A 106 7.59 -0.51 -2.39
C PHE A 106 8.49 0.51 -1.68
N PRO A 107 8.46 0.58 -0.34
CA PRO A 107 9.27 1.52 0.41
C PRO A 107 10.75 1.18 0.32
N ARG A 108 11.58 2.21 0.47
CA ARG A 108 13.01 2.05 0.61
C ARG A 108 13.35 1.65 2.05
N LEU A 109 14.16 0.61 2.22
CA LEU A 109 14.69 0.20 3.51
C LEU A 109 15.88 1.08 3.89
N LEU A 110 15.81 1.72 5.05
CA LEU A 110 16.89 2.58 5.56
C LEU A 110 17.82 1.81 6.50
N ARG A 111 17.24 1.06 7.44
CA ARG A 111 17.98 0.21 8.39
C ARG A 111 17.06 -0.78 9.09
N VAL A 112 17.67 -1.81 9.66
CA VAL A 112 16.99 -2.81 10.50
C VAL A 112 17.50 -2.66 11.93
N ASP A 113 16.58 -2.56 12.88
CA ASP A 113 16.89 -2.49 14.30
C ASP A 113 16.01 -3.50 15.05
N GLY A 114 16.54 -4.71 15.23
CA GLY A 114 15.80 -5.81 15.83
C GLY A 114 14.55 -6.15 15.00
N ARG A 115 13.38 -5.92 15.57
CA ARG A 115 12.06 -6.13 14.95
C ARG A 115 11.59 -4.95 14.11
N ASP A 116 12.31 -3.86 14.10
CA ASP A 116 11.93 -2.61 13.47
C ASP A 116 12.65 -2.44 12.13
N LEU A 117 11.86 -2.37 11.06
CA LEU A 117 12.34 -1.99 9.74
C LEU A 117 12.05 -0.51 9.53
N HIS A 118 13.10 0.31 9.51
CA HIS A 118 12.99 1.74 9.25
C HIS A 118 12.96 1.97 7.75
N VAL A 119 11.89 2.59 7.27
CA VAL A 119 11.63 2.77 5.85
C VAL A 119 11.27 4.22 5.53
N THR A 120 11.42 4.59 4.27
CA THR A 120 10.86 5.83 3.72
C THR A 120 10.00 5.51 2.50
N ASP A 121 9.09 6.43 2.17
CA ASP A 121 8.18 6.29 1.04
C ASP A 121 7.20 5.11 1.18
N LEU A 122 6.82 4.80 2.40
CA LEU A 122 5.67 3.96 2.68
C LEU A 122 4.45 4.86 2.85
N ASP A 123 3.47 4.69 1.99
CA ASP A 123 2.27 5.52 1.94
C ASP A 123 1.14 5.06 2.87
N ALA A 124 1.37 4.04 3.66
CA ALA A 124 0.44 3.57 4.69
C ALA A 124 0.50 4.47 5.93
N ASP A 125 -0.65 4.67 6.56
CA ASP A 125 -0.76 5.46 7.79
C ASP A 125 -0.23 4.72 9.02
N ASP A 126 0.10 5.49 10.06
CA ASP A 126 0.39 4.97 11.40
C ASP A 126 -0.72 4.02 11.88
N GLY A 127 -0.36 2.86 12.37
CA GLY A 127 -1.31 1.84 12.84
C GLY A 127 -1.81 0.89 11.77
N THR A 128 -1.37 1.02 10.52
CA THR A 128 -1.76 0.11 9.43
C THR A 128 -1.25 -1.30 9.68
N LEU A 129 -2.10 -2.29 9.41
CA LEU A 129 -1.78 -3.71 9.55
C LEU A 129 -1.09 -4.22 8.29
N VAL A 130 0.05 -4.87 8.47
CA VAL A 130 0.84 -5.47 7.39
C VAL A 130 0.59 -6.97 7.38
N VAL A 131 0.24 -7.51 6.22
CA VAL A 131 -0.09 -8.94 6.05
C VAL A 131 0.99 -9.72 5.32
N ASP A 132 1.86 -9.05 4.59
CA ASP A 132 2.99 -9.71 3.93
C ASP A 132 4.15 -8.73 3.72
N LEU A 133 5.35 -9.27 3.66
CA LEU A 133 6.58 -8.53 3.53
C LEU A 133 7.61 -9.40 2.81
N VAL A 134 8.20 -8.86 1.76
CA VAL A 134 9.27 -9.56 1.01
C VAL A 134 10.26 -8.56 0.43
N ALA A 135 11.53 -8.96 0.34
CA ALA A 135 12.56 -8.16 -0.31
C ALA A 135 12.25 -8.01 -1.81
N VAL A 136 12.51 -6.84 -2.36
CA VAL A 136 12.35 -6.61 -3.80
C VAL A 136 13.54 -7.23 -4.56
N PHE A 137 13.22 -8.13 -5.48
CA PHE A 137 14.17 -8.67 -6.44
C PHE A 137 13.97 -7.97 -7.79
N LYS A 138 15.04 -7.48 -8.38
CA LYS A 138 14.99 -6.86 -9.72
C LYS A 138 14.32 -7.75 -10.76
N GLU A 139 14.54 -9.05 -10.66
CA GLU A 139 14.04 -10.08 -11.59
C GLU A 139 12.52 -10.23 -11.53
N PHE A 140 11.87 -9.78 -10.43
CA PHE A 140 10.42 -9.84 -10.23
C PHE A 140 9.71 -8.52 -10.44
N LEU A 141 10.42 -7.48 -10.86
CA LEU A 141 9.78 -6.25 -11.34
C LEU A 141 9.03 -6.54 -12.65
N PRO A 142 8.03 -5.70 -13.01
CA PRO A 142 7.34 -5.86 -14.28
C PRO A 142 8.33 -5.96 -15.44
N ARG A 143 8.19 -7.00 -16.27
CA ARG A 143 9.08 -7.22 -17.41
C ARG A 143 8.67 -6.37 -18.60
N GLY A 144 9.65 -5.76 -19.23
CA GLY A 144 9.44 -4.87 -20.36
C GLY A 144 8.92 -3.47 -19.96
N PRO A 145 8.65 -2.61 -20.93
CA PRO A 145 8.15 -1.27 -20.65
C PRO A 145 6.77 -1.29 -19.99
N VAL A 146 6.59 -0.48 -18.95
CA VAL A 146 5.28 -0.28 -18.33
C VAL A 146 4.53 0.80 -19.10
N THR A 147 3.31 0.49 -19.54
CA THR A 147 2.46 1.43 -20.26
C THR A 147 1.16 1.67 -19.49
N GLN A 148 0.64 2.87 -19.59
CA GLN A 148 -0.61 3.29 -18.95
C GLN A 148 -1.23 4.44 -19.72
N PRO A 149 -2.55 4.72 -19.55
CA PRO A 149 -3.13 5.95 -20.09
C PRO A 149 -2.57 7.19 -19.37
N ALA A 150 -2.90 8.36 -19.83
CA ALA A 150 -2.35 9.62 -19.28
C ALA A 150 -2.87 9.95 -17.88
N TRP A 151 -4.10 9.58 -17.55
CA TRP A 151 -4.77 10.06 -16.34
C TRP A 151 -4.11 9.63 -15.01
N PRO A 152 -3.51 8.41 -14.85
CA PRO A 152 -2.80 8.11 -13.60
C PRO A 152 -1.65 9.08 -13.32
N GLY A 153 -0.89 9.46 -14.33
CA GLY A 153 0.19 10.45 -14.19
C GLY A 153 -0.32 11.83 -13.81
N GLU A 154 -1.47 12.24 -14.35
CA GLU A 154 -2.12 13.50 -13.99
C GLU A 154 -2.62 13.49 -12.55
N MET A 155 -3.31 12.43 -12.17
CA MET A 155 -3.88 12.25 -10.83
C MET A 155 -2.79 12.23 -9.76
N LEU A 156 -1.68 11.57 -10.03
CA LEU A 156 -0.62 11.29 -9.06
C LEU A 156 0.60 12.22 -9.22
N LYS A 157 0.47 13.32 -9.97
CA LYS A 157 1.60 14.25 -10.21
C LYS A 157 2.26 14.78 -8.95
N ASP A 158 1.53 14.93 -7.86
CA ASP A 158 2.03 15.42 -6.57
C ASP A 158 2.12 14.32 -5.50
N TYR A 159 1.78 13.07 -5.84
CA TYR A 159 1.66 11.99 -4.86
C TYR A 159 2.97 11.74 -4.10
N TRP A 160 4.08 11.65 -4.82
CA TRP A 160 5.40 11.39 -4.23
C TRP A 160 6.23 12.66 -3.97
N ARG A 161 5.64 13.84 -4.12
CA ARG A 161 6.33 15.05 -3.69
C ARG A 161 6.62 14.98 -2.20
N HIS A 162 7.72 15.62 -1.80
CA HIS A 162 8.17 15.60 -0.42
C HIS A 162 7.13 16.26 0.51
N ALA A 163 6.85 15.64 1.65
CA ALA A 163 5.87 16.15 2.60
C ALA A 163 6.17 17.58 3.07
N ALA A 164 7.45 17.99 3.10
CA ALA A 164 7.88 19.34 3.45
C ALA A 164 7.48 20.40 2.39
N GLU A 165 7.05 19.99 1.19
CA GLU A 165 6.65 20.90 0.11
C GLU A 165 5.17 21.29 0.14
N ARG A 166 4.42 20.83 1.14
CA ARG A 166 3.00 21.17 1.31
C ARG A 166 2.79 22.65 1.60
#